data_4b639d91590a59f2571036782b3aaf6a
#
_entry.id   4b639d91590a59f2571036782b3aaf6a
#
_cell.length_a   1.000
_cell.length_b   1.000
_cell.length_c   1.000
_cell.angle_alpha   90.00
_cell.angle_beta   90.00
_cell.angle_gamma   90.00
#
_symmetry.space_group_name_H-M   'P 1'
#
loop_
_entity.id
_entity.type
_entity.pdbx_description
1 polymer ?
#
loop_
_entity_poly.entity_id
_entity_poly.type
_entity_poly.pdbx_seq_one_letter_code
_entity_poly.pdbx_strand_id
1 'polypeptide(L)'
;MTMAPSLRKFALTAHVTSSVGLLGSIAGFLALAVAGLTSQDAQIVRAAYLAMDLTARFVIVPLAFASLLTGLIQALGTPWGLLRHYWVLAKFLLTAFATIVLLVKLDLISYAARLAAETILSRADLRAVGIELAVHAAGGLLVLLMPAALSIYKPWGLTPYGRRKQHEQRALSQQPYLPSQRPSLDSNGGIGVWPLGDSITITLRRAHMYGIIVIILLLHFVILHLTGIGLGGH
;
A
#
# COMPACT_ATOMS: atom_id res chain seq x y z
N MET A 1 23.54 7.05 -1.74
CA MET A 1 23.86 7.11 -0.28
C MET A 1 23.01 6.06 0.41
N THR A 2 23.61 5.20 1.22
CA THR A 2 22.88 4.19 2.00
C THR A 2 22.73 4.73 3.42
N MET A 3 21.51 4.64 3.97
CA MET A 3 21.21 5.05 5.35
C MET A 3 22.08 4.28 6.35
N ALA A 4 22.45 4.94 7.47
CA ALA A 4 23.10 4.28 8.61
C ALA A 4 22.23 3.10 9.10
N PRO A 5 22.84 1.99 9.55
CA PRO A 5 22.12 0.76 9.94
C PRO A 5 21.07 0.99 11.05
N SER A 6 21.36 1.85 12.02
CA SER A 6 20.44 2.22 13.10
C SER A 6 19.20 2.95 12.58
N LEU A 7 19.40 3.95 11.70
CA LEU A 7 18.32 4.73 11.10
C LEU A 7 17.43 3.85 10.21
N ARG A 8 18.04 2.91 9.48
CA ARG A 8 17.29 1.94 8.67
C ARG A 8 16.40 1.03 9.52
N LYS A 9 16.89 0.53 10.66
CA LYS A 9 16.11 -0.27 11.60
C LYS A 9 14.95 0.54 12.17
N PHE A 10 15.21 1.76 12.61
CA PHE A 10 14.17 2.67 13.13
C PHE A 10 13.08 2.93 12.08
N ALA A 11 13.46 3.33 10.87
CA ALA A 11 12.52 3.59 9.78
C ALA A 11 11.68 2.35 9.43
N LEU A 12 12.28 1.15 9.46
CA LEU A 12 11.56 -0.10 9.24
C LEU A 12 10.54 -0.37 10.35
N THR A 13 10.93 -0.22 11.61
CA THR A 13 10.02 -0.40 12.75
C THR A 13 8.88 0.59 12.68
N ALA A 14 9.17 1.88 12.47
CA ALA A 14 8.15 2.91 12.34
C ALA A 14 7.17 2.62 11.18
N HIS A 15 7.68 2.18 10.02
CA HIS A 15 6.84 1.83 8.87
C HIS A 15 5.94 0.63 9.17
N VAL A 16 6.49 -0.44 9.72
CA VAL A 16 5.72 -1.65 10.06
C VAL A 16 4.64 -1.32 11.10
N THR A 17 5.00 -0.59 12.16
CA THR A 17 4.06 -0.19 13.21
C THR A 17 2.94 0.68 12.66
N SER A 18 3.25 1.70 11.85
CA SER A 18 2.23 2.58 11.27
C SER A 18 1.34 1.84 10.26
N SER A 19 1.89 0.91 9.47
CA SER A 19 1.13 0.14 8.49
C SER A 19 0.19 -0.88 9.14
N VAL A 20 0.66 -1.60 10.17
CA VAL A 20 -0.17 -2.55 10.94
C VAL A 20 -1.24 -1.78 11.74
N GLY A 21 -0.86 -0.65 12.37
CA GLY A 21 -1.80 0.24 13.06
C GLY A 21 -2.87 0.78 12.13
N LEU A 22 -2.51 1.17 10.89
CA LEU A 22 -3.44 1.62 9.87
C LEU A 22 -4.44 0.52 9.48
N LEU A 23 -3.99 -0.69 9.21
CA LEU A 23 -4.86 -1.84 8.90
C LEU A 23 -5.81 -2.14 10.06
N GLY A 24 -5.30 -2.16 11.29
CA GLY A 24 -6.10 -2.40 12.49
C GLY A 24 -7.15 -1.32 12.74
N SER A 25 -6.79 -0.04 12.53
CA SER A 25 -7.74 1.07 12.72
C SER A 25 -8.84 1.09 11.66
N ILE A 26 -8.55 0.71 10.41
CA ILE A 26 -9.57 0.57 9.35
C ILE A 26 -10.49 -0.64 9.64
N ALA A 27 -9.95 -1.75 10.15
CA ALA A 27 -10.77 -2.88 10.59
C ALA A 27 -11.69 -2.49 11.75
N GLY A 28 -11.19 -1.72 12.72
CA GLY A 28 -12.00 -1.15 13.81
C GLY A 28 -13.07 -0.19 13.30
N PHE A 29 -12.73 0.68 12.35
CA PHE A 29 -13.69 1.56 11.69
C PHE A 29 -14.79 0.77 10.97
N LEU A 30 -14.45 -0.30 10.26
CA LEU A 30 -15.43 -1.19 9.62
C LEU A 30 -16.34 -1.86 10.64
N ALA A 31 -15.81 -2.31 11.77
CA ALA A 31 -16.61 -2.88 12.85
C ALA A 31 -17.61 -1.86 13.44
N LEU A 32 -17.19 -0.61 13.62
CA LEU A 32 -18.08 0.48 14.02
C LEU A 32 -19.16 0.77 12.97
N ALA A 33 -18.81 0.76 11.68
CA ALA A 33 -19.78 0.94 10.59
C ALA A 33 -20.83 -0.19 10.60
N VAL A 34 -20.42 -1.44 10.77
CA VAL A 34 -21.34 -2.57 10.89
C VAL A 34 -22.23 -2.45 12.13
N ALA A 35 -21.67 -2.06 13.28
CA ALA A 35 -22.44 -1.84 14.52
C ALA A 35 -23.48 -0.73 14.32
N GLY A 36 -23.12 0.39 13.70
CA GLY A 36 -24.03 1.49 13.38
C GLY A 36 -25.15 1.08 12.41
N LEU A 37 -24.88 0.18 11.46
CA LEU A 37 -25.86 -0.31 10.49
C LEU A 37 -26.83 -1.36 11.06
N THR A 38 -26.38 -2.19 11.98
CA THR A 38 -27.14 -3.36 12.48
C THR A 38 -27.86 -3.10 13.80
N SER A 39 -27.38 -2.15 14.62
CA SER A 39 -27.98 -1.85 15.90
C SER A 39 -29.37 -1.21 15.78
N GLN A 40 -30.27 -1.62 16.65
CA GLN A 40 -31.58 -0.97 16.84
C GLN A 40 -31.54 0.11 17.93
N ASP A 41 -30.52 0.11 18.76
CA ASP A 41 -30.30 1.10 19.82
C ASP A 41 -29.73 2.39 19.25
N ALA A 42 -30.49 3.47 19.39
CA ALA A 42 -30.10 4.80 18.88
C ALA A 42 -28.82 5.34 19.55
N GLN A 43 -28.54 4.97 20.80
CA GLN A 43 -27.33 5.39 21.51
C GLN A 43 -26.10 4.68 20.91
N ILE A 44 -26.21 3.38 20.63
CA ILE A 44 -25.12 2.62 19.98
C ILE A 44 -24.85 3.16 18.57
N VAL A 45 -25.90 3.42 17.80
CA VAL A 45 -25.78 4.02 16.45
C VAL A 45 -25.05 5.35 16.52
N ARG A 46 -25.50 6.26 17.40
CA ARG A 46 -24.85 7.57 17.59
C ARG A 46 -23.39 7.44 18.02
N ALA A 47 -23.11 6.60 19.02
CA ALA A 47 -21.75 6.37 19.49
C ALA A 47 -20.84 5.82 18.40
N ALA A 48 -21.32 4.88 17.56
CA ALA A 48 -20.57 4.29 16.48
C ALA A 48 -20.14 5.35 15.45
N TYR A 49 -21.06 6.19 14.94
CA TYR A 49 -20.71 7.20 13.94
C TYR A 49 -19.83 8.32 14.48
N LEU A 50 -20.02 8.74 15.75
CA LEU A 50 -19.11 9.70 16.40
C LEU A 50 -17.71 9.10 16.58
N ALA A 51 -17.61 7.84 17.00
CA ALA A 51 -16.34 7.14 17.12
C ALA A 51 -15.65 6.95 15.75
N MET A 52 -16.41 6.72 14.68
CA MET A 52 -15.89 6.64 13.32
C MET A 52 -15.22 7.97 12.90
N ASP A 53 -15.86 9.13 13.13
CA ASP A 53 -15.28 10.44 12.78
C ASP A 53 -13.99 10.71 13.57
N LEU A 54 -13.99 10.46 14.88
CA LEU A 54 -12.80 10.61 15.71
C LEU A 54 -11.68 9.66 15.27
N THR A 55 -12.00 8.39 15.02
CA THR A 55 -11.02 7.39 14.57
C THR A 55 -10.43 7.75 13.21
N ALA A 56 -11.25 8.21 12.26
CA ALA A 56 -10.79 8.63 10.95
C ALA A 56 -9.79 9.78 11.05
N ARG A 57 -10.14 10.85 11.78
CA ARG A 57 -9.33 12.07 11.86
C ARG A 57 -8.06 11.91 12.68
N PHE A 58 -8.16 11.29 13.85
CA PHE A 58 -7.06 11.26 14.82
C PHE A 58 -6.23 9.98 14.79
N VAL A 59 -6.70 8.92 14.14
CA VAL A 59 -5.98 7.65 14.09
C VAL A 59 -5.65 7.27 12.65
N ILE A 60 -6.67 7.12 11.77
CA ILE A 60 -6.44 6.61 10.41
C ILE A 60 -5.63 7.60 9.57
N VAL A 61 -6.00 8.88 9.55
CA VAL A 61 -5.29 9.90 8.78
C VAL A 61 -3.83 10.04 9.20
N PRO A 62 -3.49 10.23 10.48
CA PRO A 62 -2.09 10.30 10.92
C PRO A 62 -1.29 9.04 10.60
N LEU A 63 -1.87 7.85 10.79
CA LEU A 63 -1.21 6.59 10.47
C LEU A 63 -1.00 6.39 8.97
N ALA A 64 -1.94 6.84 8.12
CA ALA A 64 -1.80 6.81 6.68
C ALA A 64 -0.61 7.66 6.22
N PHE A 65 -0.51 8.91 6.70
CA PHE A 65 0.64 9.77 6.42
C PHE A 65 1.95 9.22 6.98
N ALA A 66 1.95 8.70 8.21
CA ALA A 66 3.12 8.08 8.80
C ALA A 66 3.60 6.87 8.00
N SER A 67 2.67 6.01 7.54
CA SER A 67 2.99 4.86 6.68
C SER A 67 3.54 5.28 5.33
N LEU A 68 2.96 6.29 4.66
CA LEU A 68 3.46 6.83 3.40
C LEU A 68 4.86 7.43 3.55
N LEU A 69 5.05 8.30 4.55
CA LEU A 69 6.31 9.00 4.77
C LEU A 69 7.44 8.01 5.11
N THR A 70 7.20 7.11 6.06
CA THR A 70 8.20 6.10 6.44
C THR A 70 8.47 5.11 5.32
N GLY A 71 7.47 4.74 4.52
CA GLY A 71 7.62 3.93 3.32
C GLY A 71 8.47 4.61 2.25
N LEU A 72 8.27 5.91 2.03
CA LEU A 72 9.08 6.72 1.11
C LEU A 72 10.53 6.82 1.59
N ILE A 73 10.74 7.12 2.88
CA ILE A 73 12.08 7.16 3.48
C ILE A 73 12.82 5.83 3.28
N GLN A 74 12.15 4.71 3.50
CA GLN A 74 12.75 3.39 3.27
C GLN A 74 13.05 3.13 1.79
N ALA A 75 12.14 3.49 0.90
CA ALA A 75 12.30 3.28 -0.53
C ALA A 75 13.50 4.09 -1.08
N LEU A 76 13.70 5.32 -0.60
CA LEU A 76 14.82 6.18 -0.99
C LEU A 76 16.14 5.83 -0.29
N GLY A 77 16.07 5.40 0.98
CA GLY A 77 17.23 5.12 1.83
C GLY A 77 17.81 3.70 1.68
N THR A 78 17.20 2.82 0.86
CA THR A 78 17.65 1.45 0.68
C THR A 78 18.07 1.15 -0.77
N PRO A 79 18.90 0.11 -1.00
CA PRO A 79 19.29 -0.30 -2.35
C PRO A 79 18.13 -0.72 -3.25
N TRP A 80 16.96 -0.98 -2.65
CA TRP A 80 15.74 -1.37 -3.37
C TRP A 80 15.17 -0.24 -4.23
N GLY A 81 15.29 1.03 -3.82
CA GLY A 81 14.91 2.23 -4.57
C GLY A 81 13.44 2.26 -5.00
N LEU A 82 12.77 3.41 -4.88
CA LEU A 82 11.35 3.56 -5.23
C LEU A 82 11.07 3.18 -6.70
N LEU A 83 11.94 3.61 -7.61
CA LEU A 83 11.78 3.39 -9.05
C LEU A 83 12.53 2.16 -9.57
N ARG A 84 13.25 1.44 -8.72
CA ARG A 84 14.06 0.29 -9.14
C ARG A 84 13.26 -1.01 -9.27
N HIS A 85 12.20 -1.16 -8.46
CA HIS A 85 11.37 -2.35 -8.40
C HIS A 85 9.89 -1.99 -8.55
N TYR A 86 9.18 -2.65 -9.48
CA TYR A 86 7.76 -2.42 -9.71
C TYR A 86 6.88 -2.64 -8.47
N TRP A 87 7.22 -3.65 -7.65
CA TRP A 87 6.45 -3.96 -6.45
C TRP A 87 6.55 -2.88 -5.36
N VAL A 88 7.69 -2.14 -5.27
CA VAL A 88 7.85 -1.02 -4.34
C VAL A 88 7.00 0.16 -4.79
N LEU A 89 7.03 0.46 -6.10
CA LEU A 89 6.22 1.52 -6.69
C LEU A 89 4.72 1.22 -6.55
N ALA A 90 4.30 -0.03 -6.83
CA ALA A 90 2.91 -0.45 -6.70
C ALA A 90 2.38 -0.27 -5.27
N LYS A 91 3.15 -0.65 -4.25
CA LYS A 91 2.78 -0.42 -2.85
C LYS A 91 2.58 1.04 -2.53
N PHE A 92 3.53 1.88 -2.94
CA PHE A 92 3.47 3.31 -2.70
C PHE A 92 2.23 3.92 -3.35
N LEU A 93 1.96 3.59 -4.61
CA LEU A 93 0.79 4.08 -5.34
C LEU A 93 -0.52 3.61 -4.72
N LEU A 94 -0.63 2.33 -4.31
CA LEU A 94 -1.82 1.79 -3.66
C LEU A 94 -2.10 2.49 -2.33
N THR A 95 -1.08 2.68 -1.50
CA THR A 95 -1.25 3.36 -0.20
C THR A 95 -1.55 4.84 -0.39
N ALA A 96 -0.90 5.52 -1.34
CA ALA A 96 -1.19 6.93 -1.66
C ALA A 96 -2.63 7.09 -2.17
N PHE A 97 -3.07 6.21 -3.07
CA PHE A 97 -4.44 6.20 -3.58
C PHE A 97 -5.47 6.01 -2.46
N ALA A 98 -5.27 4.99 -1.61
CA ALA A 98 -6.15 4.74 -0.46
C ALA A 98 -6.21 5.95 0.49
N THR A 99 -5.08 6.63 0.70
CA THR A 99 -5.01 7.85 1.53
C THR A 99 -5.79 9.00 0.89
N ILE A 100 -5.69 9.21 -0.42
CA ILE A 100 -6.44 10.24 -1.13
C ILE A 100 -7.94 9.97 -1.02
N VAL A 101 -8.38 8.73 -1.25
CA VAL A 101 -9.79 8.35 -1.10
C VAL A 101 -10.28 8.60 0.31
N LEU A 102 -9.50 8.24 1.34
CA LEU A 102 -9.83 8.53 2.73
C LEU A 102 -10.03 10.03 2.96
N LEU A 103 -9.12 10.88 2.48
CA LEU A 103 -9.22 12.34 2.65
C LEU A 103 -10.48 12.92 1.98
N VAL A 104 -10.80 12.45 0.78
CA VAL A 104 -12.04 12.85 0.07
C VAL A 104 -13.28 12.42 0.83
N LYS A 105 -13.25 11.28 1.53
CA LYS A 105 -14.39 10.76 2.29
C LYS A 105 -14.52 11.31 3.72
N LEU A 106 -13.56 12.11 4.20
CA LEU A 106 -13.65 12.70 5.55
C LEU A 106 -14.91 13.54 5.75
N ASP A 107 -15.31 14.31 4.74
CA ASP A 107 -16.53 15.14 4.82
C ASP A 107 -17.78 14.28 4.95
N LEU A 108 -17.86 13.15 4.23
CA LEU A 108 -18.96 12.19 4.34
C LEU A 108 -19.01 11.53 5.73
N ILE A 109 -17.84 11.18 6.29
CA ILE A 109 -17.75 10.61 7.65
C ILE A 109 -18.27 11.61 8.68
N SER A 110 -17.87 12.88 8.57
CA SER A 110 -18.34 13.94 9.47
C SER A 110 -19.80 14.28 9.27
N TYR A 111 -20.30 14.19 8.04
CA TYR A 111 -21.72 14.34 7.76
C TYR A 111 -22.55 13.23 8.44
N ALA A 112 -22.10 11.96 8.35
CA ALA A 112 -22.74 10.84 9.03
C ALA A 112 -22.74 11.03 10.56
N ALA A 113 -21.62 11.51 11.14
CA ALA A 113 -21.52 11.79 12.58
C ALA A 113 -22.48 12.90 13.01
N ARG A 114 -22.62 13.97 12.21
CA ARG A 114 -23.60 15.06 12.47
C ARG A 114 -25.03 14.56 12.40
N LEU A 115 -25.39 13.81 11.35
CA LEU A 115 -26.71 13.19 11.20
C LEU A 115 -27.05 12.31 12.41
N ALA A 116 -26.09 11.49 12.86
CA ALA A 116 -26.28 10.64 14.03
C ALA A 116 -26.42 11.42 15.33
N ALA A 117 -25.90 12.66 15.41
CA ALA A 117 -26.02 13.52 16.58
C ALA A 117 -27.37 14.25 16.69
N GLU A 118 -28.13 14.36 15.59
CA GLU A 118 -29.44 15.03 15.57
C GLU A 118 -30.48 14.29 16.41
N THR A 119 -31.42 15.05 16.98
CA THR A 119 -32.45 14.53 17.87
C THR A 119 -33.48 13.68 17.12
N ILE A 120 -33.75 14.03 15.85
CA ILE A 120 -34.64 13.29 14.95
C ILE A 120 -33.79 12.52 13.95
N LEU A 121 -33.51 11.25 14.27
CA LEU A 121 -32.73 10.37 13.41
C LEU A 121 -33.53 9.97 12.15
N SER A 122 -33.13 10.49 10.99
CA SER A 122 -33.52 9.90 9.70
C SER A 122 -32.75 8.58 9.49
N ARG A 123 -33.36 7.47 9.91
CA ARG A 123 -32.74 6.13 9.79
C ARG A 123 -32.44 5.75 8.34
N ALA A 124 -33.23 6.23 7.38
CA ALA A 124 -33.06 5.92 5.97
C ALA A 124 -31.76 6.55 5.43
N ASP A 125 -31.58 7.85 5.69
CA ASP A 125 -30.40 8.60 5.23
C ASP A 125 -29.12 8.09 5.89
N LEU A 126 -29.19 7.87 7.21
CA LEU A 126 -28.05 7.35 7.95
C LEU A 126 -27.65 5.95 7.50
N ARG A 127 -28.62 5.10 7.13
CA ARG A 127 -28.35 3.76 6.60
C ARG A 127 -27.68 3.83 5.23
N ALA A 128 -28.11 4.70 4.33
CA ALA A 128 -27.50 4.87 3.01
C ALA A 128 -26.02 5.28 3.13
N VAL A 129 -25.75 6.34 3.92
CA VAL A 129 -24.39 6.80 4.19
C VAL A 129 -23.56 5.74 4.90
N GLY A 130 -24.13 5.03 5.86
CA GLY A 130 -23.44 3.96 6.60
C GLY A 130 -23.02 2.79 5.71
N ILE A 131 -23.86 2.37 4.75
CA ILE A 131 -23.51 1.34 3.77
C ILE A 131 -22.36 1.82 2.90
N GLU A 132 -22.40 3.06 2.43
CA GLU A 132 -21.32 3.65 1.63
C GLU A 132 -20.00 3.65 2.39
N LEU A 133 -19.99 4.08 3.65
CA LEU A 133 -18.81 4.07 4.50
C LEU A 133 -18.28 2.66 4.77
N ALA A 134 -19.16 1.68 5.02
CA ALA A 134 -18.78 0.29 5.24
C ALA A 134 -18.13 -0.32 3.97
N VAL A 135 -18.70 -0.07 2.79
CA VAL A 135 -18.16 -0.54 1.50
C VAL A 135 -16.78 0.06 1.24
N HIS A 136 -16.61 1.38 1.47
CA HIS A 136 -15.32 2.05 1.30
C HIS A 136 -14.28 1.55 2.31
N ALA A 137 -14.66 1.32 3.57
CA ALA A 137 -13.76 0.78 4.57
C ALA A 137 -13.32 -0.66 4.24
N ALA A 138 -14.25 -1.52 3.83
CA ALA A 138 -13.94 -2.88 3.39
C ALA A 138 -13.04 -2.88 2.14
N GLY A 139 -13.36 -2.06 1.14
CA GLY A 139 -12.55 -1.91 -0.07
C GLY A 139 -11.15 -1.36 0.24
N GLY A 140 -11.05 -0.34 1.09
CA GLY A 140 -9.79 0.22 1.56
C GLY A 140 -8.93 -0.81 2.30
N LEU A 141 -9.54 -1.62 3.16
CA LEU A 141 -8.85 -2.71 3.86
C LEU A 141 -8.27 -3.74 2.87
N LEU A 142 -9.06 -4.16 1.89
CA LEU A 142 -8.61 -5.09 0.85
C LEU A 142 -7.46 -4.50 0.02
N VAL A 143 -7.57 -3.23 -0.40
CA VAL A 143 -6.53 -2.53 -1.15
C VAL A 143 -5.23 -2.45 -0.34
N LEU A 144 -5.30 -2.18 0.97
CA LEU A 144 -4.12 -2.09 1.83
C LEU A 144 -3.53 -3.44 2.24
N LEU A 145 -4.31 -4.53 2.17
CA LEU A 145 -3.76 -5.89 2.33
C LEU A 145 -2.84 -6.28 1.17
N MET A 146 -3.04 -5.73 -0.04
CA MET A 146 -2.17 -5.98 -1.19
C MET A 146 -0.71 -5.55 -0.96
N PRO A 147 -0.40 -4.30 -0.51
CA PRO A 147 0.95 -3.92 -0.11
C PRO A 147 1.56 -4.83 0.96
N ALA A 148 0.76 -5.30 1.92
CA ALA A 148 1.21 -6.24 2.93
C ALA A 148 1.61 -7.59 2.31
N ALA A 149 0.77 -8.16 1.45
CA ALA A 149 1.06 -9.37 0.71
C ALA A 149 2.31 -9.23 -0.18
N LEU A 150 2.42 -8.13 -0.95
CA LEU A 150 3.59 -7.83 -1.77
C LEU A 150 4.88 -7.68 -0.94
N SER A 151 4.77 -7.35 0.36
CA SER A 151 5.92 -7.31 1.27
C SER A 151 6.47 -8.68 1.60
N ILE A 152 5.59 -9.69 1.68
CA ILE A 152 5.94 -11.07 2.00
C ILE A 152 6.46 -11.80 0.74
N TYR A 153 5.70 -11.74 -0.34
CA TYR A 153 5.98 -12.50 -1.57
C TYR A 153 7.12 -11.91 -2.42
N LYS A 154 7.44 -10.62 -2.27
CA LYS A 154 8.52 -9.90 -2.97
C LYS A 154 8.67 -10.35 -4.44
N PRO A 155 7.68 -10.11 -5.31
CA PRO A 155 7.76 -10.59 -6.69
C PRO A 155 8.97 -9.99 -7.38
N TRP A 156 9.74 -10.86 -8.07
CA TRP A 156 10.96 -10.47 -8.79
C TRP A 156 10.57 -9.63 -10.00
N GLY A 157 11.10 -8.43 -10.09
CA GLY A 157 10.86 -7.55 -11.23
C GLY A 157 11.60 -6.23 -11.05
N LEU A 158 12.69 -6.08 -11.81
CA LEU A 158 13.39 -4.81 -11.95
C LEU A 158 12.68 -3.99 -13.03
N THR A 159 12.49 -2.71 -12.76
CA THR A 159 12.09 -1.74 -13.79
C THR A 159 13.19 -1.60 -14.85
N PRO A 160 12.92 -1.03 -16.05
CA PRO A 160 13.96 -0.72 -17.02
C PRO A 160 15.09 0.12 -16.41
N TYR A 161 14.77 1.08 -15.55
CA TYR A 161 15.73 1.87 -14.80
C TYR A 161 16.57 1.02 -13.83
N GLY A 162 15.94 0.10 -13.11
CA GLY A 162 16.63 -0.82 -12.21
C GLY A 162 17.61 -1.74 -12.95
N ARG A 163 17.24 -2.22 -14.14
CA ARG A 163 18.12 -3.02 -15.02
C ARG A 163 19.34 -2.23 -15.49
N ARG A 164 19.13 -1.01 -15.97
CA ARG A 164 20.27 -0.12 -16.40
C ARG A 164 21.24 0.09 -15.24
N LYS A 165 20.75 0.45 -14.07
CA LYS A 165 21.59 0.64 -12.86
C LYS A 165 22.35 -0.62 -12.46
N GLN A 166 21.75 -1.80 -12.61
CA GLN A 166 22.42 -3.05 -12.32
C GLN A 166 23.53 -3.36 -13.34
N HIS A 167 23.29 -3.08 -14.63
CA HIS A 167 24.31 -3.20 -15.66
C HIS A 167 25.49 -2.26 -15.44
N GLU A 168 25.22 -0.99 -15.12
CA GLU A 168 26.27 -0.02 -14.78
C GLU A 168 27.12 -0.49 -13.60
N GLN A 169 26.50 -1.00 -12.54
CA GLN A 169 27.21 -1.52 -11.36
C GLN A 169 28.05 -2.75 -11.71
N ARG A 170 27.55 -3.64 -12.55
CA ARG A 170 28.34 -4.81 -13.01
C ARG A 170 29.51 -4.40 -13.89
N ALA A 171 29.32 -3.45 -14.79
CA ALA A 171 30.40 -2.94 -15.65
C ALA A 171 31.51 -2.30 -14.82
N LEU A 172 31.17 -1.52 -13.78
CA LEU A 172 32.16 -0.93 -12.87
C LEU A 172 32.89 -1.99 -12.04
N SER A 173 32.23 -3.05 -11.62
CA SER A 173 32.86 -4.14 -10.86
C SER A 173 33.70 -5.11 -11.73
N GLN A 174 33.51 -5.08 -13.04
CA GLN A 174 34.25 -5.89 -14.02
C GLN A 174 35.36 -5.10 -14.73
N GLN A 175 35.62 -3.84 -14.33
CA GLN A 175 36.78 -3.14 -14.85
C GLN A 175 38.05 -3.94 -14.54
N PRO A 176 38.87 -4.28 -15.56
CA PRO A 176 40.06 -5.10 -15.33
C PRO A 176 40.99 -4.38 -14.34
N TYR A 177 41.36 -5.09 -13.30
CA TYR A 177 42.49 -4.70 -12.45
C TYR A 177 43.68 -4.40 -13.36
N LEU A 178 44.25 -3.21 -13.24
CA LEU A 178 45.44 -2.85 -14.02
C LEU A 178 46.50 -3.91 -13.87
N PRO A 179 47.25 -4.27 -14.93
CA PRO A 179 48.14 -5.45 -14.96
C PRO A 179 49.28 -5.47 -13.95
N SER A 180 49.50 -4.40 -13.20
CA SER A 180 50.58 -4.24 -12.22
C SER A 180 50.37 -5.04 -10.91
N GLN A 181 49.23 -5.73 -10.72
CA GLN A 181 48.94 -6.48 -9.47
C GLN A 181 48.37 -7.89 -9.75
N ARG A 182 48.79 -8.59 -10.79
CA ARG A 182 48.41 -9.99 -10.94
C ARG A 182 49.20 -10.89 -9.99
N PRO A 183 48.57 -11.59 -9.03
CA PRO A 183 49.13 -12.85 -8.55
C PRO A 183 49.05 -13.85 -9.71
N SER A 184 50.14 -14.60 -9.93
CA SER A 184 50.22 -15.71 -10.90
C SER A 184 49.11 -16.72 -10.64
N LEU A 185 48.19 -16.89 -11.57
CA LEU A 185 47.15 -17.94 -11.50
C LEU A 185 47.63 -19.19 -12.20
N ASP A 186 47.55 -20.30 -11.47
CA ASP A 186 47.81 -21.65 -11.97
C ASP A 186 46.77 -22.07 -13.03
N SER A 187 47.25 -22.83 -14.00
CA SER A 187 46.59 -23.27 -15.22
C SER A 187 45.62 -24.44 -15.02
N ASN A 188 44.52 -24.27 -14.33
CA ASN A 188 43.42 -25.24 -14.37
C ASN A 188 42.05 -24.56 -14.07
N GLY A 189 41.53 -23.78 -15.00
CA GLY A 189 40.22 -23.11 -14.91
C GLY A 189 39.24 -23.61 -15.94
N GLY A 190 38.44 -24.58 -15.60
CA GLY A 190 37.25 -24.95 -16.36
C GLY A 190 36.20 -23.87 -16.28
N ILE A 191 35.84 -23.28 -17.40
CA ILE A 191 34.70 -22.31 -17.51
C ILE A 191 33.43 -23.13 -17.55
N GLY A 192 32.70 -23.18 -16.45
CA GLY A 192 31.35 -23.70 -16.38
C GLY A 192 30.37 -22.74 -17.07
N VAL A 193 29.87 -23.11 -18.23
CA VAL A 193 28.79 -22.39 -18.93
C VAL A 193 27.45 -22.82 -18.32
N TRP A 194 26.78 -21.88 -17.64
CA TRP A 194 25.43 -22.11 -17.12
C TRP A 194 24.38 -21.77 -18.19
N PRO A 195 23.38 -22.63 -18.45
CA PRO A 195 22.33 -22.35 -19.43
C PRO A 195 21.34 -21.32 -18.88
N LEU A 196 21.31 -20.14 -19.49
CA LEU A 196 20.49 -18.96 -19.15
C LEU A 196 19.20 -18.90 -20.01
N GLY A 197 18.50 -20.03 -20.22
CA GLY A 197 17.38 -20.05 -21.17
C GLY A 197 15.97 -19.90 -20.58
N ASP A 198 15.62 -20.58 -19.50
CA ASP A 198 14.19 -20.82 -19.20
C ASP A 198 13.59 -20.04 -18.03
N SER A 199 14.39 -19.37 -17.22
CA SER A 199 13.90 -18.65 -16.04
C SER A 199 13.31 -17.27 -16.35
N ILE A 200 13.67 -16.65 -17.47
CA ILE A 200 13.31 -15.26 -17.80
C ILE A 200 11.85 -15.14 -18.28
N THR A 201 11.37 -16.08 -19.06
CA THR A 201 10.00 -16.06 -19.62
C THR A 201 8.92 -16.29 -18.57
N ILE A 202 9.15 -17.18 -17.62
CA ILE A 202 8.19 -17.48 -16.53
C ILE A 202 8.07 -16.29 -15.57
N THR A 203 9.17 -15.58 -15.33
CA THR A 203 9.23 -14.45 -14.42
C THR A 203 8.53 -13.20 -14.96
N LEU A 204 8.67 -12.93 -16.26
CA LEU A 204 7.97 -11.84 -16.95
C LEU A 204 6.45 -12.06 -16.95
N ARG A 205 5.99 -13.27 -17.18
CA ARG A 205 4.56 -13.62 -17.19
C ARG A 205 3.89 -13.42 -15.82
N ARG A 206 4.58 -13.76 -14.72
CA ARG A 206 4.09 -13.55 -13.36
C ARG A 206 4.08 -12.07 -12.97
N ALA A 207 5.09 -11.30 -13.35
CA ALA A 207 5.14 -9.85 -13.06
C ALA A 207 4.01 -9.09 -13.78
N HIS A 208 3.67 -9.46 -15.04
CA HIS A 208 2.52 -8.91 -15.75
C HIS A 208 1.19 -9.30 -15.09
N MET A 209 1.07 -10.53 -14.61
CA MET A 209 -0.16 -10.99 -13.95
C MET A 209 -0.45 -10.20 -12.67
N TYR A 210 0.56 -9.95 -11.82
CA TYR A 210 0.39 -9.14 -10.61
C TYR A 210 0.10 -7.67 -10.94
N GLY A 211 0.73 -7.10 -11.97
CA GLY A 211 0.44 -5.75 -12.46
C GLY A 211 -1.00 -5.62 -12.95
N ILE A 212 -1.49 -6.60 -13.69
CA ILE A 212 -2.87 -6.64 -14.19
C ILE A 212 -3.87 -6.77 -13.03
N ILE A 213 -3.60 -7.62 -12.04
CA ILE A 213 -4.47 -7.77 -10.85
C ILE A 213 -4.55 -6.45 -10.08
N VAL A 214 -3.43 -5.76 -9.87
CA VAL A 214 -3.42 -4.44 -9.21
C VAL A 214 -4.23 -3.41 -9.99
N ILE A 215 -4.08 -3.37 -11.32
CA ILE A 215 -4.83 -2.47 -12.20
C ILE A 215 -6.32 -2.79 -12.16
N ILE A 216 -6.71 -4.08 -12.22
CA ILE A 216 -8.11 -4.51 -12.17
C ILE A 216 -8.73 -4.12 -10.83
N LEU A 217 -8.03 -4.31 -9.71
CA LEU A 217 -8.52 -3.93 -8.38
C LEU A 217 -8.65 -2.41 -8.23
N LEU A 218 -7.69 -1.64 -8.77
CA LEU A 218 -7.79 -0.19 -8.81
C LEU A 218 -8.96 0.28 -9.66
N LEU A 219 -9.14 -0.30 -10.86
CA LEU A 219 -10.27 0.00 -11.74
C LEU A 219 -11.60 -0.39 -11.09
N HIS A 220 -11.69 -1.55 -10.49
CA HIS A 220 -12.89 -2.00 -9.78
C HIS A 220 -13.24 -1.08 -8.61
N PHE A 221 -12.23 -0.66 -7.84
CA PHE A 221 -12.42 0.29 -6.74
C PHE A 221 -12.83 1.68 -7.25
N VAL A 222 -12.24 2.16 -8.34
CA VAL A 222 -12.63 3.43 -8.98
C VAL A 222 -14.06 3.35 -9.53
N ILE A 223 -14.44 2.24 -10.17
CA ILE A 223 -15.79 2.03 -10.68
C ILE A 223 -16.80 2.03 -9.51
N LEU A 224 -16.54 1.28 -8.44
CA LEU A 224 -17.36 1.31 -7.22
C LEU A 224 -17.48 2.72 -6.63
N HIS A 225 -16.41 3.51 -6.69
CA HIS A 225 -16.41 4.89 -6.22
C HIS A 225 -17.26 5.81 -7.11
N LEU A 226 -17.15 5.65 -8.44
CA LEU A 226 -17.92 6.44 -9.40
C LEU A 226 -19.40 6.02 -9.46
N THR A 227 -19.69 4.71 -9.31
CA THR A 227 -21.08 4.23 -9.28
C THR A 227 -21.78 4.51 -7.95
N GLY A 228 -21.04 4.58 -6.82
CA GLY A 228 -21.58 5.02 -5.53
C GLY A 228 -22.05 6.48 -5.53
N ILE A 229 -21.50 7.32 -6.41
CA ILE A 229 -21.95 8.70 -6.63
C ILE A 229 -23.29 8.72 -7.40
N GLY A 230 -23.61 7.67 -8.17
CA GLY A 230 -24.83 7.60 -8.99
C GLY A 230 -26.08 7.08 -8.27
N LEU A 231 -25.95 6.51 -7.06
CA LEU A 231 -27.09 5.97 -6.31
C LEU A 231 -27.70 6.95 -5.28
N GLY A 232 -27.15 8.17 -5.18
CA GLY A 232 -27.64 9.24 -4.31
C GLY A 232 -28.44 10.33 -5.00
N GLY A 233 -28.83 10.15 -6.25
CA GLY A 233 -29.61 11.13 -7.02
C GLY A 233 -30.99 10.57 -7.38
N HIS A 234 -31.94 10.59 -6.46
CA HIS A 234 -33.39 10.81 -6.65
C HIS A 234 -34.07 10.85 -5.31
#